data_a025570ff50a9bb7e55fad9c57638c85
#
_entry.id   a025570ff50a9bb7e55fad9c57638c85
#
_cell.length_a   1.000
_cell.length_b   1.000
_cell.length_c   1.000
_cell.angle_alpha   90.00
_cell.angle_beta   90.00
_cell.angle_gamma   90.00
#
_symmetry.space_group_name_H-M   'P 1'
#
loop_
_entity.id
_entity.type
_entity.pdbx_description
1 polymer ?
#
loop_
_entity_poly.entity_id
_entity_poly.type
_entity_poly.pdbx_seq_one_letter_code
_entity_poly.pdbx_strand_id
1 'polypeptide(L)'
;NRSSRRQRRNSRTGHQPRGLWSVLVEGGNLVPVSESMVQDIVKEVVARMQLSGNAGTAQHGVFTDMNQAIEAAKEAEAKVRCMTMDQREQIVSNIRRKTHENAELLARMGVEETGMGNVGDKILKHHLLADKTPGTEDITTTAWSGDRGLTLIEMGPFGVIGAITPCTNPSETVLCNSMGMIAAGNTVVFNPHPQAIKTSIFAINMVNEASLEAGGPDNVACTVTRPTLETSNIMMKHKDIPLIAATGGPGVVTAVLSSGKRGIGAGAGNPPAVVDETADIRKAAQ
;
A
#
# COMPACT_ATOMS: atom_id res chain seq x y z
N ASN A 1 39.51 60.93 18.73
CA ASN A 1 40.16 60.71 20.06
C ASN A 1 40.07 59.22 20.38
N ARG A 2 41.19 58.57 20.25
CA ARG A 2 42.01 57.89 21.27
C ARG A 2 41.20 56.82 22.02
N SER A 3 41.61 55.58 22.18
CA SER A 3 42.85 54.82 22.11
C SER A 3 42.59 53.43 22.66
N SER A 4 43.00 52.41 21.93
CA SER A 4 44.09 51.48 22.29
C SER A 4 43.94 50.66 23.59
N ARG A 5 43.96 49.33 23.45
CA ARG A 5 44.96 48.33 23.94
C ARG A 5 44.28 46.93 23.95
N ARG A 6 44.67 46.01 23.09
CA ARG A 6 45.66 44.91 23.23
C ARG A 6 45.76 44.26 24.62
N GLN A 7 45.35 42.95 24.63
CA GLN A 7 46.24 41.82 25.02
C GLN A 7 45.39 40.51 25.01
N ARG A 8 45.70 39.60 24.14
CA ARG A 8 46.56 38.40 24.20
C ARG A 8 46.01 37.21 24.97
N ARG A 9 45.85 36.14 24.19
CA ARG A 9 46.18 34.72 24.44
C ARG A 9 45.47 33.99 25.58
N ASN A 10 44.67 32.95 25.25
CA ASN A 10 45.23 31.59 25.31
C ASN A 10 44.34 30.57 24.60
N SER A 11 45.01 29.77 23.81
CA SER A 11 44.60 28.56 23.18
C SER A 11 44.11 27.51 24.21
N ARG A 12 42.97 26.92 24.00
CA ARG A 12 42.72 25.51 24.37
C ARG A 12 41.88 24.86 23.30
N THR A 13 42.53 24.07 22.51
CA THR A 13 41.94 23.02 21.67
C THR A 13 41.13 22.09 22.54
N GLY A 14 39.82 22.18 22.46
CA GLY A 14 38.89 21.19 22.97
C GLY A 14 38.31 20.44 21.82
N HIS A 15 38.77 19.24 21.60
CA HIS A 15 38.11 18.24 20.75
C HIS A 15 36.66 18.10 21.21
N GLN A 16 35.71 18.55 20.40
CA GLN A 16 34.30 18.13 20.55
C GLN A 16 34.18 16.73 19.96
N PRO A 17 33.65 15.75 20.70
CA PRO A 17 33.30 14.45 20.13
C PRO A 17 32.13 14.62 19.18
N ARG A 18 32.32 14.19 17.95
CA ARG A 18 31.25 14.05 16.94
C ARG A 18 30.26 13.00 17.43
N GLY A 19 28.97 13.34 17.41
CA GLY A 19 27.89 12.37 17.42
C GLY A 19 27.17 12.19 18.75
N LEU A 20 26.40 13.19 19.19
CA LEU A 20 25.28 12.99 20.11
C LEU A 20 24.01 13.38 19.37
N TRP A 21 23.22 12.37 19.00
CA TRP A 21 21.85 12.55 18.55
C TRP A 21 20.95 12.61 19.80
N SER A 22 20.00 13.53 19.84
CA SER A 22 19.01 13.62 20.91
C SER A 22 17.62 13.42 20.32
N VAL A 23 16.79 12.60 20.98
CA VAL A 23 15.39 12.37 20.60
C VAL A 23 14.49 13.14 21.58
N LEU A 24 13.50 13.83 21.04
CA LEU A 24 12.44 14.48 21.82
C LEU A 24 11.45 13.42 22.30
N VAL A 25 11.29 13.29 23.62
CA VAL A 25 10.26 12.42 24.21
C VAL A 25 9.09 13.30 24.65
N GLU A 26 7.87 12.75 24.63
CA GLU A 26 6.68 13.44 25.12
C GLU A 26 6.95 14.03 26.53
N GLY A 27 6.93 15.37 26.63
CA GLY A 27 7.28 16.10 27.84
C GLY A 27 8.41 17.12 27.67
N GLY A 28 9.02 17.24 26.47
CA GLY A 28 9.96 18.33 26.13
C GLY A 28 11.38 18.15 26.65
N ASN A 29 11.77 16.99 27.19
CA ASN A 29 13.13 16.71 27.62
C ASN A 29 13.94 15.99 26.54
N LEU A 30 15.12 16.53 26.21
CA LEU A 30 16.09 15.90 25.32
C LEU A 30 16.85 14.80 26.09
N VAL A 31 16.67 13.55 25.71
CA VAL A 31 17.45 12.42 26.24
C VAL A 31 18.61 12.15 25.29
N PRO A 32 19.87 12.14 25.77
CA PRO A 32 21.00 11.77 24.94
C PRO A 32 20.92 10.29 24.58
N VAL A 33 20.90 10.01 23.28
CA VAL A 33 20.93 8.64 22.76
C VAL A 33 22.35 8.12 22.91
N SER A 34 22.56 7.17 23.81
CA SER A 34 23.87 6.51 23.95
C SER A 34 24.11 5.55 22.77
N GLU A 35 25.38 5.37 22.42
CA GLU A 35 25.79 4.41 21.37
C GLU A 35 25.30 2.98 21.67
N SER A 36 25.19 2.62 22.97
CA SER A 36 24.60 1.35 23.41
C SER A 36 23.10 1.25 23.11
N MET A 37 22.35 2.32 23.29
CA MET A 37 20.92 2.36 22.98
C MET A 37 20.65 2.20 21.47
N VAL A 38 21.49 2.81 20.63
CA VAL A 38 21.42 2.61 19.16
C VAL A 38 21.78 1.19 18.80
N GLN A 39 22.81 0.61 19.43
CA GLN A 39 23.19 -0.78 19.20
C GLN A 39 22.12 -1.76 19.67
N ASP A 40 21.43 -1.50 20.75
CA ASP A 40 20.35 -2.34 21.27
C ASP A 40 19.11 -2.25 20.37
N ILE A 41 18.76 -1.04 19.89
CA ILE A 41 17.68 -0.86 18.90
C ILE A 41 18.05 -1.54 17.57
N VAL A 42 19.30 -1.38 17.10
CA VAL A 42 19.76 -2.06 15.87
C VAL A 42 19.77 -3.59 16.07
N LYS A 43 20.20 -4.09 17.23
CA LYS A 43 20.12 -5.53 17.54
C LYS A 43 18.68 -6.03 17.60
N GLU A 44 17.77 -5.27 18.20
CA GLU A 44 16.35 -5.63 18.25
C GLU A 44 15.68 -5.59 16.86
N VAL A 45 16.00 -4.58 16.05
CA VAL A 45 15.54 -4.49 14.66
C VAL A 45 16.14 -5.60 13.80
N VAL A 46 17.45 -5.89 13.95
CA VAL A 46 18.12 -7.00 13.26
C VAL A 46 17.61 -8.35 13.77
N ALA A 47 17.35 -8.49 15.05
CA ALA A 47 16.73 -9.71 15.61
C ALA A 47 15.29 -9.89 15.12
N ARG A 48 14.50 -8.82 15.04
CA ARG A 48 13.16 -8.86 14.40
C ARG A 48 13.25 -9.16 12.90
N MET A 49 14.22 -8.58 12.18
CA MET A 49 14.49 -8.92 10.77
C MET A 49 15.02 -10.34 10.60
N GLN A 50 15.83 -10.86 11.53
CA GLN A 50 16.34 -12.23 11.51
C GLN A 50 15.30 -13.26 12.01
N LEU A 51 14.42 -12.89 12.91
CA LEU A 51 13.23 -13.65 13.26
C LEU A 51 12.22 -13.66 12.11
N SER A 52 12.14 -12.59 11.32
CA SER A 52 11.42 -12.56 10.03
C SER A 52 12.17 -13.28 8.91
N GLY A 53 13.49 -13.49 9.01
CA GLY A 53 14.34 -14.14 8.02
C GLY A 53 14.69 -15.60 8.29
N ASN A 54 14.42 -16.12 9.51
CA ASN A 54 14.75 -17.49 9.92
C ASN A 54 13.58 -18.36 10.43
N ALA A 55 12.40 -17.79 10.67
CA ALA A 55 11.18 -18.49 10.39
C ALA A 55 11.03 -18.38 8.87
N GLY A 56 11.04 -19.49 8.14
CA GLY A 56 10.53 -19.50 6.78
C GLY A 56 9.12 -18.92 6.84
N THR A 57 9.00 -17.61 6.78
CA THR A 57 7.73 -16.94 6.57
C THR A 57 7.31 -17.43 5.21
N ALA A 58 6.41 -18.40 5.20
CA ALA A 58 5.67 -18.72 4.00
C ALA A 58 5.27 -17.37 3.43
N GLN A 59 5.80 -17.03 2.26
CA GLN A 59 5.41 -15.78 1.60
C GLN A 59 3.97 -15.98 1.17
N HIS A 60 3.05 -15.55 2.03
CA HIS A 60 1.62 -15.66 1.80
C HIS A 60 1.24 -14.92 0.51
N GLY A 61 0.65 -15.63 -0.43
CA GLY A 61 0.18 -15.03 -1.69
C GLY A 61 1.28 -14.70 -2.73
N VAL A 62 2.53 -15.15 -2.56
CA VAL A 62 3.63 -14.84 -3.49
C VAL A 62 4.10 -16.09 -4.24
N PHE A 63 3.99 -16.06 -5.56
CA PHE A 63 4.25 -17.21 -6.43
C PHE A 63 5.35 -16.90 -7.45
N THR A 64 5.88 -17.93 -8.09
CA THR A 64 6.82 -17.77 -9.21
C THR A 64 6.11 -17.71 -10.56
N ASP A 65 4.88 -18.22 -10.64
CA ASP A 65 4.06 -18.31 -11.85
C ASP A 65 2.69 -17.65 -11.64
N MET A 66 2.22 -16.91 -12.65
CA MET A 66 0.96 -16.16 -12.58
C MET A 66 -0.26 -17.09 -12.55
N ASN A 67 -0.21 -18.24 -13.23
CA ASN A 67 -1.33 -19.17 -13.22
C ASN A 67 -1.48 -19.83 -11.85
N GLN A 68 -0.36 -20.12 -11.18
CA GLN A 68 -0.38 -20.64 -9.80
C GLN A 68 -0.97 -19.59 -8.83
N ALA A 69 -0.60 -18.31 -8.98
CA ALA A 69 -1.18 -17.24 -8.17
C ALA A 69 -2.70 -17.12 -8.39
N ILE A 70 -3.16 -17.24 -9.63
CA ILE A 70 -4.59 -17.18 -9.97
C ILE A 70 -5.34 -18.40 -9.40
N GLU A 71 -4.78 -19.60 -9.49
CA GLU A 71 -5.45 -20.80 -8.95
C GLU A 71 -5.54 -20.74 -7.43
N ALA A 72 -4.46 -20.31 -6.74
CA ALA A 72 -4.49 -20.12 -5.29
C ALA A 72 -5.54 -19.07 -4.86
N ALA A 73 -5.61 -17.95 -5.58
CA ALA A 73 -6.62 -16.93 -5.33
C ALA A 73 -8.05 -17.44 -5.57
N LYS A 74 -8.25 -18.33 -6.55
CA LYS A 74 -9.53 -18.95 -6.85
C LYS A 74 -9.97 -19.93 -5.76
N GLU A 75 -9.04 -20.73 -5.23
CA GLU A 75 -9.33 -21.60 -4.08
C GLU A 75 -9.70 -20.77 -2.83
N ALA A 76 -9.02 -19.64 -2.61
CA ALA A 76 -9.35 -18.71 -1.54
C ALA A 76 -10.71 -18.04 -1.77
N GLU A 77 -11.04 -17.66 -3.01
CA GLU A 77 -12.30 -17.01 -3.37
C GLU A 77 -13.50 -17.91 -3.04
N ALA A 78 -13.41 -19.20 -3.34
CA ALA A 78 -14.47 -20.15 -3.01
C ALA A 78 -14.81 -20.16 -1.51
N LYS A 79 -13.83 -19.87 -0.64
CA LYS A 79 -14.02 -19.73 0.82
C LYS A 79 -14.56 -18.35 1.19
N VAL A 80 -13.97 -17.27 0.63
CA VAL A 80 -14.40 -15.89 0.88
C VAL A 80 -15.85 -15.68 0.48
N ARG A 81 -16.28 -16.26 -0.63
CA ARG A 81 -17.68 -16.20 -1.10
C ARG A 81 -18.68 -16.79 -0.09
N CYS A 82 -18.25 -17.77 0.70
CA CYS A 82 -19.07 -18.40 1.74
C CYS A 82 -19.02 -17.68 3.09
N MET A 83 -18.14 -16.67 3.25
CA MET A 83 -18.03 -15.90 4.48
C MET A 83 -19.21 -14.95 4.65
N THR A 84 -19.64 -14.79 5.91
CA THR A 84 -20.64 -13.76 6.27
C THR A 84 -20.05 -12.35 6.08
N MET A 85 -20.92 -11.35 6.07
CA MET A 85 -20.49 -9.94 6.03
C MET A 85 -19.60 -9.60 7.23
N ASP A 86 -19.97 -10.04 8.44
CA ASP A 86 -19.19 -9.82 9.65
C ASP A 86 -17.79 -10.43 9.59
N GLN A 87 -17.65 -11.63 9.02
CA GLN A 87 -16.35 -12.26 8.84
C GLN A 87 -15.46 -11.49 7.86
N ARG A 88 -16.04 -10.97 6.77
CA ARG A 88 -15.31 -10.13 5.81
C ARG A 88 -14.96 -8.78 6.42
N GLU A 89 -15.86 -8.19 7.22
CA GLU A 89 -15.58 -6.96 7.97
C GLU A 89 -14.41 -7.17 8.93
N GLN A 90 -14.32 -8.32 9.59
CA GLN A 90 -13.19 -8.60 10.48
C GLN A 90 -11.85 -8.62 9.71
N ILE A 91 -11.83 -9.13 8.47
CA ILE A 91 -10.63 -9.07 7.61
C ILE A 91 -10.29 -7.61 7.28
N VAL A 92 -11.28 -6.81 6.86
CA VAL A 92 -11.10 -5.39 6.52
C VAL A 92 -10.60 -4.60 7.72
N SER A 93 -11.20 -4.80 8.88
CA SER A 93 -10.77 -4.16 10.14
C SER A 93 -9.33 -4.52 10.52
N ASN A 94 -8.92 -5.77 10.33
CA ASN A 94 -7.53 -6.19 10.56
C ASN A 94 -6.57 -5.55 9.55
N ILE A 95 -6.96 -5.40 8.27
CA ILE A 95 -6.16 -4.67 7.28
C ILE A 95 -5.99 -3.21 7.69
N ARG A 96 -7.06 -2.54 8.11
CA ARG A 96 -7.03 -1.15 8.61
C ARG A 96 -6.08 -1.00 9.80
N ARG A 97 -6.21 -1.86 10.81
CA ARG A 97 -5.34 -1.87 11.98
C ARG A 97 -3.87 -2.06 11.61
N LYS A 98 -3.56 -3.11 10.83
CA LYS A 98 -2.19 -3.36 10.36
C LYS A 98 -1.62 -2.22 9.52
N THR A 99 -2.46 -1.53 8.75
CA THR A 99 -2.04 -0.36 7.97
C THR A 99 -1.64 0.80 8.89
N HIS A 100 -2.39 1.07 9.96
CA HIS A 100 -2.00 2.06 10.97
C HIS A 100 -0.69 1.69 11.67
N GLU A 101 -0.56 0.44 12.10
CA GLU A 101 0.63 -0.06 12.80
C GLU A 101 1.90 -0.02 11.94
N ASN A 102 1.78 -0.18 10.62
CA ASN A 102 2.89 -0.24 9.69
C ASN A 102 3.01 0.99 8.77
N ALA A 103 2.28 2.08 9.04
CA ALA A 103 2.23 3.25 8.16
C ALA A 103 3.62 3.86 7.90
N GLU A 104 4.45 3.98 8.93
CA GLU A 104 5.83 4.50 8.80
C GLU A 104 6.71 3.56 7.98
N LEU A 105 6.65 2.25 8.24
CA LEU A 105 7.45 1.26 7.52
C LEU A 105 7.08 1.24 6.03
N LEU A 106 5.79 1.18 5.70
CA LEU A 106 5.29 1.20 4.32
C LEU A 106 5.68 2.49 3.59
N ALA A 107 5.60 3.64 4.28
CA ALA A 107 6.00 4.93 3.72
C ALA A 107 7.50 4.97 3.39
N ARG A 108 8.36 4.51 4.30
CA ARG A 108 9.81 4.43 4.08
C ARG A 108 10.15 3.48 2.94
N MET A 109 9.62 2.26 2.97
CA MET A 109 9.83 1.27 1.90
C MET A 109 9.41 1.81 0.54
N GLY A 110 8.24 2.45 0.45
CA GLY A 110 7.73 3.01 -0.79
C GLY A 110 8.62 4.13 -1.35
N VAL A 111 9.08 5.05 -0.51
CA VAL A 111 10.00 6.14 -0.94
C VAL A 111 11.36 5.59 -1.33
N GLU A 112 11.94 4.68 -0.54
CA GLU A 112 13.26 4.10 -0.81
C GLU A 112 13.27 3.28 -2.11
N GLU A 113 12.22 2.51 -2.37
CA GLU A 113 12.15 1.65 -3.54
C GLU A 113 11.82 2.42 -4.83
N THR A 114 10.94 3.42 -4.75
CA THR A 114 10.42 4.11 -5.94
C THR A 114 11.07 5.47 -6.19
N GLY A 115 11.67 6.08 -5.18
CA GLY A 115 12.15 7.46 -5.23
C GLY A 115 11.03 8.51 -5.28
N MET A 116 9.77 8.12 -5.02
CA MET A 116 8.60 8.99 -5.21
C MET A 116 7.96 9.42 -3.90
N GLY A 117 7.66 10.72 -3.79
CA GLY A 117 7.02 11.34 -2.63
C GLY A 117 7.99 11.57 -1.47
N ASN A 118 7.44 11.89 -0.31
CA ASN A 118 8.17 12.00 0.93
C ASN A 118 7.54 11.13 2.02
N VAL A 119 8.34 10.71 2.99
CA VAL A 119 7.91 9.77 4.02
C VAL A 119 6.77 10.33 4.86
N GLY A 120 6.84 11.61 5.27
CA GLY A 120 5.82 12.24 6.10
C GLY A 120 4.43 12.24 5.46
N ASP A 121 4.35 12.67 4.21
CA ASP A 121 3.08 12.68 3.47
C ASP A 121 2.54 11.27 3.21
N LYS A 122 3.43 10.30 2.97
CA LYS A 122 3.02 8.91 2.78
C LYS A 122 2.50 8.27 4.07
N ILE A 123 3.05 8.60 5.24
CA ILE A 123 2.50 8.18 6.54
C ILE A 123 1.06 8.67 6.67
N LEU A 124 0.84 9.97 6.47
CA LEU A 124 -0.51 10.56 6.52
C LEU A 124 -1.46 9.89 5.52
N LYS A 125 -0.96 9.57 4.32
CA LYS A 125 -1.74 8.89 3.29
C LYS A 125 -2.13 7.47 3.70
N HIS A 126 -1.26 6.70 4.37
CA HIS A 126 -1.60 5.37 4.88
C HIS A 126 -2.66 5.43 5.97
N HIS A 127 -2.57 6.41 6.88
CA HIS A 127 -3.62 6.62 7.88
C HIS A 127 -4.95 7.00 7.22
N LEU A 128 -4.93 7.94 6.27
CA LEU A 128 -6.13 8.33 5.52
C LEU A 128 -6.76 7.15 4.78
N LEU A 129 -5.93 6.31 4.16
CA LEU A 129 -6.37 5.10 3.46
C LEU A 129 -7.05 4.13 4.44
N ALA A 130 -6.44 3.87 5.60
CA ALA A 130 -7.00 2.97 6.60
C ALA A 130 -8.37 3.46 7.12
N ASP A 131 -8.51 4.79 7.31
CA ASP A 131 -9.72 5.40 7.87
C ASP A 131 -10.83 5.61 6.84
N LYS A 132 -10.49 5.82 5.56
CA LYS A 132 -11.45 6.32 4.57
C LYS A 132 -11.70 5.39 3.39
N THR A 133 -10.92 4.32 3.23
CA THR A 133 -11.23 3.35 2.18
C THR A 133 -12.54 2.65 2.49
N PRO A 134 -13.50 2.64 1.56
CA PRO A 134 -14.76 1.93 1.71
C PRO A 134 -14.56 0.43 1.97
N GLY A 135 -15.35 -0.12 2.86
CA GLY A 135 -15.36 -1.53 3.24
C GLY A 135 -16.75 -2.14 3.12
N THR A 136 -17.11 -3.03 4.04
CA THR A 136 -18.41 -3.69 4.06
C THR A 136 -19.56 -2.73 4.31
N GLU A 137 -19.30 -1.60 4.95
CA GLU A 137 -20.27 -0.53 5.22
C GLU A 137 -20.91 0.07 3.97
N ASP A 138 -20.22 0.02 2.83
CA ASP A 138 -20.73 0.53 1.54
C ASP A 138 -21.48 -0.53 0.72
N ILE A 139 -21.51 -1.77 1.18
CA ILE A 139 -22.22 -2.87 0.49
C ILE A 139 -23.62 -3.00 1.07
N THR A 140 -24.50 -2.11 0.62
CA THR A 140 -25.87 -2.03 1.12
C THR A 140 -26.87 -2.64 0.15
N THR A 141 -27.88 -3.34 0.71
CA THR A 141 -29.03 -3.82 -0.04
C THR A 141 -29.96 -2.66 -0.36
N THR A 142 -30.41 -2.56 -1.62
CA THR A 142 -31.39 -1.57 -2.03
C THR A 142 -32.73 -2.25 -2.36
N ALA A 143 -33.83 -1.72 -1.83
CA ALA A 143 -35.14 -2.27 -2.05
C ALA A 143 -36.12 -1.18 -2.54
N TRP A 144 -36.95 -1.53 -3.52
CA TRP A 144 -38.08 -0.71 -3.97
C TRP A 144 -39.36 -1.53 -3.86
N SER A 145 -40.41 -0.92 -3.32
CA SER A 145 -41.74 -1.50 -3.23
C SER A 145 -42.75 -0.64 -3.99
N GLY A 146 -43.72 -1.25 -4.61
CA GLY A 146 -44.82 -0.57 -5.32
C GLY A 146 -45.97 -1.50 -5.53
N ASP A 147 -47.05 -1.00 -6.18
CA ASP A 147 -48.32 -1.75 -6.39
C ASP A 147 -48.16 -3.11 -7.14
N ARG A 148 -47.04 -3.26 -7.83
CA ARG A 148 -46.78 -4.45 -8.67
C ARG A 148 -45.72 -5.38 -8.08
N GLY A 149 -45.24 -5.13 -6.86
CA GLY A 149 -44.30 -6.02 -6.17
C GLY A 149 -43.12 -5.33 -5.51
N LEU A 150 -42.14 -6.13 -5.13
CA LEU A 150 -40.89 -5.74 -4.46
C LEU A 150 -39.72 -6.11 -5.38
N THR A 151 -38.81 -5.15 -5.55
CA THR A 151 -37.50 -5.39 -6.17
C THR A 151 -36.42 -5.23 -5.12
N LEU A 152 -35.54 -6.23 -5.00
CA LEU A 152 -34.38 -6.23 -4.14
C LEU A 152 -33.13 -6.28 -5.00
N ILE A 153 -32.15 -5.43 -4.71
CA ILE A 153 -30.83 -5.43 -5.35
C ILE A 153 -29.77 -5.67 -4.29
N GLU A 154 -28.98 -6.70 -4.51
CA GLU A 154 -27.80 -7.02 -3.71
C GLU A 154 -26.56 -7.12 -4.61
N MET A 155 -25.42 -6.69 -4.08
CA MET A 155 -24.13 -6.80 -4.76
C MET A 155 -23.56 -8.20 -4.58
N GLY A 156 -23.12 -8.83 -5.68
CA GLY A 156 -22.45 -10.12 -5.70
C GLY A 156 -20.99 -10.03 -6.14
N PRO A 157 -20.12 -10.96 -5.73
CA PRO A 157 -18.72 -10.97 -6.12
C PRO A 157 -18.54 -11.32 -7.61
N PHE A 158 -17.49 -10.76 -8.20
CA PHE A 158 -17.03 -11.17 -9.53
C PHE A 158 -16.23 -12.46 -9.51
N GLY A 159 -15.54 -12.74 -8.40
CA GLY A 159 -14.62 -13.86 -8.23
C GLY A 159 -13.18 -13.39 -8.03
N VAL A 160 -12.25 -13.90 -8.81
CA VAL A 160 -10.84 -13.44 -8.78
C VAL A 160 -10.69 -12.18 -9.63
N ILE A 161 -10.25 -11.10 -9.03
CA ILE A 161 -10.02 -9.83 -9.73
C ILE A 161 -8.53 -9.68 -10.02
N GLY A 162 -8.18 -9.33 -11.27
CA GLY A 162 -6.83 -8.94 -11.62
C GLY A 162 -6.61 -7.45 -11.31
N ALA A 163 -5.48 -7.10 -10.68
CA ALA A 163 -5.18 -5.70 -10.35
C ALA A 163 -3.77 -5.32 -10.79
N ILE A 164 -3.66 -4.28 -11.63
CA ILE A 164 -2.37 -3.70 -12.03
C ILE A 164 -2.16 -2.42 -11.21
N THR A 165 -1.03 -2.36 -10.49
CA THR A 165 -0.77 -1.27 -9.55
C THR A 165 0.43 -0.41 -9.97
N PRO A 166 0.40 0.91 -9.68
CA PRO A 166 1.43 1.85 -10.09
C PRO A 166 2.63 1.86 -9.13
N CYS A 167 3.73 2.51 -9.55
CA CYS A 167 4.86 2.78 -8.65
C CYS A 167 4.65 3.99 -7.73
N THR A 168 3.73 4.89 -8.06
CA THR A 168 3.49 6.12 -7.28
C THR A 168 2.89 5.86 -5.90
N ASN A 169 2.00 4.86 -5.80
CA ASN A 169 1.30 4.49 -4.57
C ASN A 169 1.20 2.95 -4.48
N PRO A 170 2.33 2.23 -4.31
CA PRO A 170 2.33 0.77 -4.42
C PRO A 170 1.55 0.09 -3.30
N SER A 171 1.92 0.31 -2.04
CA SER A 171 1.24 -0.26 -0.89
C SER A 171 -0.18 0.28 -0.72
N GLU A 172 -0.35 1.58 -0.96
CA GLU A 172 -1.65 2.23 -0.85
C GLU A 172 -2.67 1.61 -1.80
N THR A 173 -2.27 1.34 -3.06
CA THR A 173 -3.17 0.73 -4.05
C THR A 173 -3.47 -0.73 -3.73
N VAL A 174 -2.46 -1.49 -3.27
CA VAL A 174 -2.66 -2.89 -2.84
C VAL A 174 -3.66 -2.95 -1.69
N LEU A 175 -3.46 -2.16 -0.64
CA LEU A 175 -4.31 -2.17 0.55
C LEU A 175 -5.74 -1.69 0.25
N CYS A 176 -5.88 -0.57 -0.49
CA CYS A 176 -7.18 -0.03 -0.88
C CYS A 176 -7.98 -1.02 -1.72
N ASN A 177 -7.37 -1.58 -2.77
CA ASN A 177 -8.04 -2.55 -3.63
C ASN A 177 -8.40 -3.83 -2.85
N SER A 178 -7.51 -4.31 -1.98
CA SER A 178 -7.77 -5.51 -1.17
C SER A 178 -8.96 -5.31 -0.24
N MET A 179 -9.05 -4.17 0.47
CA MET A 179 -10.18 -3.89 1.37
C MET A 179 -11.51 -3.91 0.61
N GLY A 180 -11.64 -3.14 -0.47
CA GLY A 180 -12.89 -3.07 -1.23
C GLY A 180 -13.24 -4.40 -1.91
N MET A 181 -12.26 -5.11 -2.49
CA MET A 181 -12.50 -6.36 -3.19
C MET A 181 -12.87 -7.49 -2.23
N ILE A 182 -12.20 -7.63 -1.08
CA ILE A 182 -12.52 -8.63 -0.06
C ILE A 182 -13.87 -8.32 0.60
N ALA A 183 -14.15 -7.06 0.93
CA ALA A 183 -15.45 -6.64 1.44
C ALA A 183 -16.58 -7.10 0.53
N ALA A 184 -16.42 -6.98 -0.80
CA ALA A 184 -17.38 -7.43 -1.80
C ALA A 184 -17.34 -8.95 -2.08
N GLY A 185 -16.55 -9.72 -1.35
CA GLY A 185 -16.49 -11.18 -1.48
C GLY A 185 -15.59 -11.71 -2.59
N ASN A 186 -14.67 -10.88 -3.09
CA ASN A 186 -13.70 -11.27 -4.12
C ASN A 186 -12.33 -11.55 -3.51
N THR A 187 -11.46 -12.19 -4.30
CA THR A 187 -10.01 -12.24 -4.09
C THR A 187 -9.31 -11.45 -5.19
N VAL A 188 -8.03 -11.14 -5.00
CA VAL A 188 -7.30 -10.30 -5.94
C VAL A 188 -5.93 -10.87 -6.27
N VAL A 189 -5.57 -10.82 -7.56
CA VAL A 189 -4.23 -11.13 -8.04
C VAL A 189 -3.60 -9.85 -8.56
N PHE A 190 -2.51 -9.44 -7.93
CA PHE A 190 -1.79 -8.21 -8.27
C PHE A 190 -0.68 -8.47 -9.29
N ASN A 191 -0.50 -7.51 -10.20
CA ASN A 191 0.70 -7.37 -11.00
C ASN A 191 1.30 -5.97 -10.74
N PRO A 192 2.17 -5.85 -9.71
CA PRO A 192 2.78 -4.58 -9.34
C PRO A 192 3.71 -4.02 -10.41
N HIS A 193 3.92 -2.69 -10.35
CA HIS A 193 4.94 -2.05 -11.17
C HIS A 193 6.33 -2.60 -10.82
N PRO A 194 7.22 -2.86 -11.81
CA PRO A 194 8.56 -3.42 -11.56
C PRO A 194 9.44 -2.61 -10.60
N GLN A 195 9.20 -1.31 -10.45
CA GLN A 195 9.91 -0.44 -9.51
C GLN A 195 9.32 -0.42 -8.09
N ALA A 196 8.33 -1.27 -7.79
CA ALA A 196 7.64 -1.26 -6.50
C ALA A 196 7.29 -2.67 -6.01
N ILE A 197 8.14 -3.64 -6.32
CA ILE A 197 7.88 -5.06 -6.06
C ILE A 197 7.91 -5.37 -4.56
N LYS A 198 8.95 -4.89 -3.85
CA LYS A 198 9.16 -5.21 -2.42
C LYS A 198 8.06 -4.62 -1.56
N THR A 199 7.73 -3.36 -1.77
CA THR A 199 6.68 -2.66 -1.05
C THR A 199 5.31 -3.30 -1.31
N SER A 200 5.03 -3.69 -2.56
CA SER A 200 3.79 -4.37 -2.91
C SER A 200 3.67 -5.77 -2.30
N ILE A 201 4.75 -6.57 -2.33
CA ILE A 201 4.78 -7.90 -1.71
C ILE A 201 4.57 -7.79 -0.20
N PHE A 202 5.20 -6.82 0.46
CA PHE A 202 4.99 -6.61 1.89
C PHE A 202 3.52 -6.30 2.23
N ALA A 203 2.88 -5.42 1.44
CA ALA A 203 1.47 -5.11 1.62
C ALA A 203 0.56 -6.33 1.36
N ILE A 204 0.87 -7.16 0.36
CA ILE A 204 0.13 -8.39 0.05
C ILE A 204 0.24 -9.40 1.18
N ASN A 205 1.44 -9.61 1.74
CA ASN A 205 1.64 -10.46 2.91
C ASN A 205 0.79 -9.97 4.10
N MET A 206 0.80 -8.65 4.34
CA MET A 206 0.02 -8.01 5.40
C MET A 206 -1.49 -8.27 5.25
N VAL A 207 -2.02 -8.25 4.02
CA VAL A 207 -3.43 -8.55 3.72
C VAL A 207 -3.75 -10.01 4.03
N ASN A 208 -2.90 -10.94 3.63
CA ASN A 208 -3.11 -12.37 3.90
C ASN A 208 -3.00 -12.70 5.40
N GLU A 209 -2.04 -12.10 6.11
CA GLU A 209 -1.97 -12.20 7.57
C GLU A 209 -3.24 -11.67 8.24
N ALA A 210 -3.78 -10.53 7.77
CA ALA A 210 -5.02 -9.97 8.29
C ALA A 210 -6.22 -10.90 8.07
N SER A 211 -6.25 -11.61 6.94
CA SER A 211 -7.26 -12.62 6.66
C SER A 211 -7.13 -13.81 7.61
N LEU A 212 -5.93 -14.35 7.76
CA LEU A 212 -5.66 -15.49 8.66
C LEU A 212 -6.00 -15.16 10.12
N GLU A 213 -5.64 -13.98 10.61
CA GLU A 213 -5.99 -13.50 11.95
C GLU A 213 -7.51 -13.40 12.18
N ALA A 214 -8.27 -13.13 11.13
CA ALA A 214 -9.74 -13.12 11.17
C ALA A 214 -10.36 -14.52 11.02
N GLY A 215 -9.56 -15.58 10.91
CA GLY A 215 -10.03 -16.92 10.60
C GLY A 215 -10.46 -17.13 9.14
N GLY A 216 -10.07 -16.20 8.26
CA GLY A 216 -10.27 -16.28 6.82
C GLY A 216 -9.22 -17.16 6.12
N PRO A 217 -9.35 -17.37 4.81
CA PRO A 217 -8.38 -18.14 4.05
C PRO A 217 -7.08 -17.36 3.81
N ASP A 218 -6.00 -18.10 3.58
CA ASP A 218 -4.79 -17.57 2.95
C ASP A 218 -5.03 -17.29 1.46
N ASN A 219 -4.12 -16.53 0.83
CA ASN A 219 -4.13 -16.23 -0.59
C ASN A 219 -5.36 -15.40 -1.07
N VAL A 220 -5.94 -14.59 -0.20
CA VAL A 220 -6.98 -13.61 -0.58
C VAL A 220 -6.41 -12.49 -1.45
N ALA A 221 -5.10 -12.24 -1.34
CA ALA A 221 -4.31 -11.34 -2.17
C ALA A 221 -3.07 -12.08 -2.66
N CYS A 222 -2.89 -12.19 -3.98
CA CYS A 222 -1.79 -12.93 -4.59
C CYS A 222 -0.98 -12.05 -5.53
N THR A 223 0.28 -12.44 -5.77
CA THR A 223 1.16 -11.82 -6.77
C THR A 223 2.25 -12.79 -7.22
N VAL A 224 3.10 -12.33 -8.14
CA VAL A 224 4.30 -13.06 -8.56
C VAL A 224 5.57 -12.37 -8.08
N THR A 225 6.63 -13.14 -7.88
CA THR A 225 7.94 -12.63 -7.46
C THR A 225 8.57 -11.67 -8.46
N ARG A 226 8.22 -11.79 -9.74
CA ARG A 226 8.74 -10.95 -10.84
C ARG A 226 7.60 -10.53 -11.76
N PRO A 227 6.88 -9.45 -11.42
CA PRO A 227 5.86 -8.91 -12.30
C PRO A 227 6.48 -8.29 -13.56
N THR A 228 5.90 -8.60 -14.71
CA THR A 228 6.33 -8.16 -16.04
C THR A 228 5.13 -7.84 -16.91
N LEU A 229 5.36 -7.31 -18.11
CA LEU A 229 4.30 -7.16 -19.12
C LEU A 229 3.73 -8.53 -19.56
N GLU A 230 4.56 -9.57 -19.56
CA GLU A 230 4.11 -10.92 -19.88
C GLU A 230 3.14 -11.46 -18.83
N THR A 231 3.48 -11.32 -17.52
CA THR A 231 2.57 -11.71 -16.44
C THR A 231 1.29 -10.89 -16.43
N SER A 232 1.33 -9.60 -16.79
CA SER A 232 0.14 -8.78 -17.03
C SER A 232 -0.72 -9.35 -18.16
N ASN A 233 -0.11 -9.76 -19.27
CA ASN A 233 -0.82 -10.33 -20.41
C ASN A 233 -1.48 -11.69 -20.08
N ILE A 234 -0.77 -12.54 -19.30
CA ILE A 234 -1.36 -13.80 -18.78
C ILE A 234 -2.61 -13.47 -17.96
N MET A 235 -2.49 -12.56 -16.98
CA MET A 235 -3.60 -12.14 -16.12
C MET A 235 -4.76 -11.57 -16.94
N MET A 236 -4.50 -10.68 -17.91
CA MET A 236 -5.52 -10.07 -18.76
C MET A 236 -6.27 -11.09 -19.63
N LYS A 237 -5.64 -12.20 -20.00
CA LYS A 237 -6.26 -13.23 -20.86
C LYS A 237 -6.80 -14.42 -20.09
N HIS A 238 -6.48 -14.56 -18.80
CA HIS A 238 -6.85 -15.75 -18.02
C HIS A 238 -8.36 -15.87 -17.86
N LYS A 239 -8.92 -17.06 -18.14
CA LYS A 239 -10.38 -17.33 -18.12
C LYS A 239 -11.04 -17.07 -16.75
N ASP A 240 -10.30 -17.34 -15.67
CA ASP A 240 -10.80 -17.22 -14.29
C ASP A 240 -10.66 -15.79 -13.72
N ILE A 241 -10.24 -14.82 -14.53
CA ILE A 241 -10.23 -13.40 -14.16
C ILE A 241 -11.32 -12.66 -14.98
N PRO A 242 -12.50 -12.45 -14.41
CA PRO A 242 -13.62 -11.80 -15.11
C PRO A 242 -13.52 -10.25 -15.13
N LEU A 243 -12.76 -9.66 -14.18
CA LEU A 243 -12.61 -8.21 -14.02
C LEU A 243 -11.16 -7.83 -13.79
N ILE A 244 -10.73 -6.72 -14.39
CA ILE A 244 -9.38 -6.16 -14.19
C ILE A 244 -9.50 -4.71 -13.72
N ALA A 245 -8.86 -4.40 -12.59
CA ALA A 245 -8.69 -3.05 -12.10
C ALA A 245 -7.26 -2.57 -12.42
N ALA A 246 -7.11 -1.52 -13.23
CA ALA A 246 -5.82 -0.99 -13.60
C ALA A 246 -5.64 0.45 -13.12
N THR A 247 -4.61 0.69 -12.34
CA THR A 247 -4.19 2.01 -11.94
C THR A 247 -2.79 2.26 -12.47
N GLY A 248 -2.63 3.24 -13.36
CA GLY A 248 -1.32 3.51 -13.95
C GLY A 248 -1.35 4.42 -15.15
N GLY A 249 -0.32 4.37 -15.98
CA GLY A 249 -0.21 5.20 -17.17
C GLY A 249 -1.24 4.86 -18.24
N PRO A 250 -1.47 5.79 -19.22
CA PRO A 250 -2.48 5.64 -20.27
C PRO A 250 -2.36 4.34 -21.06
N GLY A 251 -1.14 3.86 -21.31
CA GLY A 251 -0.89 2.63 -22.05
C GLY A 251 -1.43 1.38 -21.36
N VAL A 252 -1.29 1.28 -20.04
CA VAL A 252 -1.82 0.16 -19.24
C VAL A 252 -3.34 0.18 -19.24
N VAL A 253 -3.92 1.36 -19.02
CA VAL A 253 -5.39 1.53 -19.03
C VAL A 253 -5.97 1.16 -20.40
N THR A 254 -5.37 1.63 -21.50
CA THR A 254 -5.78 1.28 -22.87
C THR A 254 -5.68 -0.22 -23.11
N ALA A 255 -4.59 -0.87 -22.67
CA ALA A 255 -4.42 -2.32 -22.82
C ALA A 255 -5.53 -3.09 -22.09
N VAL A 256 -5.87 -2.70 -20.87
CA VAL A 256 -6.94 -3.33 -20.08
C VAL A 256 -8.31 -3.13 -20.73
N LEU A 257 -8.64 -1.91 -21.13
CA LEU A 257 -9.92 -1.62 -21.79
C LEU A 257 -10.07 -2.31 -23.16
N SER A 258 -8.94 -2.59 -23.83
CA SER A 258 -8.89 -3.30 -25.11
C SER A 258 -8.76 -4.82 -24.96
N SER A 259 -8.67 -5.36 -23.74
CA SER A 259 -8.43 -6.79 -23.49
C SER A 259 -9.65 -7.68 -23.79
N GLY A 260 -10.83 -7.11 -24.00
CA GLY A 260 -12.10 -7.82 -24.15
C GLY A 260 -12.73 -8.27 -22.83
N LYS A 261 -12.11 -7.95 -21.70
CA LYS A 261 -12.63 -8.18 -20.33
C LYS A 261 -13.29 -6.92 -19.78
N ARG A 262 -14.06 -7.09 -18.71
CA ARG A 262 -14.50 -5.95 -17.92
C ARG A 262 -13.28 -5.27 -17.32
N GLY A 263 -13.14 -3.97 -17.50
CA GLY A 263 -12.00 -3.19 -17.03
C GLY A 263 -12.44 -1.94 -16.29
N ILE A 264 -11.81 -1.71 -15.13
CA ILE A 264 -11.85 -0.43 -14.41
C ILE A 264 -10.47 0.19 -14.57
N GLY A 265 -10.39 1.29 -15.34
CA GLY A 265 -9.12 1.96 -15.63
C GLY A 265 -9.05 3.32 -14.94
N ALA A 266 -8.06 3.50 -14.08
CA ALA A 266 -7.69 4.78 -13.48
C ALA A 266 -6.36 5.24 -14.10
N GLY A 267 -6.45 6.21 -15.00
CA GLY A 267 -5.30 6.82 -15.67
C GLY A 267 -4.62 7.91 -14.84
N ALA A 268 -3.70 8.64 -15.47
CA ALA A 268 -3.05 9.79 -14.88
C ALA A 268 -4.08 10.88 -14.52
N GLY A 269 -3.86 11.53 -13.38
CA GLY A 269 -4.65 12.69 -13.00
C GLY A 269 -4.49 13.82 -14.03
N ASN A 270 -5.53 14.63 -14.17
CA ASN A 270 -5.50 15.82 -15.00
C ASN A 270 -5.92 17.05 -14.15
N PRO A 271 -5.03 17.53 -13.27
CA PRO A 271 -5.33 18.65 -12.40
C PRO A 271 -5.52 19.93 -13.23
N PRO A 272 -6.55 20.73 -12.95
CA PRO A 272 -6.73 22.02 -13.62
C PRO A 272 -5.61 22.99 -13.19
N ALA A 273 -5.06 23.72 -14.15
CA ALA A 273 -4.13 24.80 -13.92
C ALA A 273 -4.80 26.13 -14.32
N VAL A 274 -4.82 27.09 -13.39
CA VAL A 274 -5.37 28.41 -13.62
C VAL A 274 -4.21 29.41 -13.73
N VAL A 275 -4.14 30.12 -14.84
CA VAL A 275 -3.17 31.19 -15.07
C VAL A 275 -3.94 32.49 -15.17
N ASP A 276 -3.78 33.41 -14.21
CA ASP A 276 -4.43 34.71 -14.22
C ASP A 276 -3.55 35.78 -14.87
N GLU A 277 -4.12 36.96 -15.03
CA GLU A 277 -3.50 38.11 -15.72
C GLU A 277 -2.25 38.66 -15.00
N THR A 278 -2.04 38.32 -13.72
CA THR A 278 -0.88 38.75 -12.93
C THR A 278 0.31 37.82 -13.09
N ALA A 279 0.13 36.67 -13.72
CA ALA A 279 1.18 35.66 -13.89
C ALA A 279 2.14 36.04 -15.02
N ASP A 280 3.40 35.57 -14.93
CA ASP A 280 4.29 35.53 -16.09
C ASP A 280 3.83 34.44 -17.05
N ILE A 281 3.04 34.81 -18.06
CA ILE A 281 2.41 33.90 -19.02
C ILE A 281 3.45 33.01 -19.73
N ARG A 282 4.63 33.57 -20.04
CA ARG A 282 5.69 32.84 -20.73
C ARG A 282 6.28 31.74 -19.84
N LYS A 283 6.49 32.06 -18.56
CA LYS A 283 6.97 31.08 -17.55
C LYS A 283 5.89 30.05 -17.20
N ALA A 284 4.63 30.45 -17.16
CA ALA A 284 3.52 29.55 -16.88
C ALA A 284 3.26 28.55 -18.02
N ALA A 285 3.66 28.89 -19.25
CA ALA A 285 3.52 28.02 -20.40
C ALA A 285 4.67 27.03 -20.60
N GLN A 286 5.77 27.15 -19.84
CA GLN A 286 6.91 26.24 -19.80
C GLN A 286 6.69 25.12 -18.78
#